data_2728d104ce8220c935e20a069c4fb3b5
#
_entry.id   2728d104ce8220c935e20a069c4fb3b5
#
_cell.length_a   1.000
_cell.length_b   1.000
_cell.length_c   1.000
_cell.angle_alpha   90.00
_cell.angle_beta   90.00
_cell.angle_gamma   90.00
#
_symmetry.space_group_name_H-M   'P 1'
#
loop_
_entity.id
_entity.type
_entity.pdbx_description
1 polymer ?
#
loop_
_entity_poly.entity_id
_entity_poly.type
_entity_poly.pdbx_seq_one_letter_code
_entity_poly.pdbx_strand_id
1 'polypeptide(L)'
;YIKGLKLDIGKFPIVEDYHCLAGERPSRLLRQIAVEKGALVWADRDTLHFQRFQELWKVEPAFTYHHNKSDEQYTIAAYRQPSRTTELQEGIQKNYSGFNFEKGSIGGGGVPAFTASQNPITLKNNSVSTVDVIDYYCEGNGALRPGQVIKCLWHTANPERPLDERLPGKILVSAVAHSYYSQKFQCRVKGVIDLASA
;
A
#
# COMPACT_ATOMS: atom_id res chain seq x y z
N TYR A 1 -3.20 -25.31 3.30
CA TYR A 1 -1.81 -25.57 3.78
C TYR A 1 -0.86 -25.41 2.62
N ILE A 2 -0.12 -24.30 2.56
CA ILE A 2 0.95 -24.08 1.57
C ILE A 2 2.21 -24.63 2.25
N LYS A 3 2.55 -25.88 1.96
CA LYS A 3 3.80 -26.49 2.43
C LYS A 3 4.98 -25.78 1.76
N GLY A 4 5.97 -25.38 2.55
CA GLY A 4 7.21 -24.79 2.07
C GLY A 4 7.21 -23.27 1.89
N LEU A 5 6.12 -22.56 2.23
CA LEU A 5 6.11 -21.09 2.22
C LEU A 5 6.90 -20.58 3.43
N LYS A 6 7.88 -19.74 3.17
CA LYS A 6 8.58 -18.97 4.21
C LYS A 6 7.72 -17.79 4.65
N LEU A 7 7.85 -17.39 5.91
CA LEU A 7 7.17 -16.24 6.46
C LEU A 7 8.20 -15.18 6.85
N ASP A 8 8.02 -13.99 6.33
CA ASP A 8 8.79 -12.80 6.72
C ASP A 8 7.82 -11.81 7.38
N ILE A 9 7.84 -11.83 8.71
CA ILE A 9 6.91 -11.05 9.53
C ILE A 9 7.68 -9.96 10.25
N GLY A 10 7.27 -8.72 10.04
CA GLY A 10 7.81 -7.53 10.72
C GLY A 10 7.53 -7.53 12.22
N LYS A 11 8.10 -6.56 12.90
CA LYS A 11 7.88 -6.38 14.35
C LYS A 11 6.56 -5.62 14.57
N PHE A 12 5.66 -6.20 15.34
CA PHE A 12 4.39 -5.60 15.71
C PHE A 12 4.33 -5.37 17.22
N PRO A 13 3.94 -4.16 17.66
CA PRO A 13 3.94 -3.82 19.09
C PRO A 13 2.84 -4.55 19.87
N ILE A 14 1.84 -5.07 19.17
CA ILE A 14 0.67 -5.68 19.77
C ILE A 14 0.39 -7.00 19.08
N VAL A 15 0.32 -8.05 19.89
CA VAL A 15 -0.12 -9.39 19.48
C VAL A 15 -1.55 -9.57 19.99
N GLU A 16 -2.44 -9.94 19.11
CA GLU A 16 -3.86 -10.23 19.41
C GLU A 16 -4.21 -11.57 18.79
N ASP A 17 -5.13 -12.28 19.41
CA ASP A 17 -5.66 -13.52 18.87
C ASP A 17 -6.78 -13.24 17.88
N TYR A 18 -6.71 -13.90 16.74
CA TYR A 18 -7.71 -13.80 15.69
C TYR A 18 -8.33 -15.17 15.43
N HIS A 19 -9.63 -15.20 15.37
CA HIS A 19 -10.38 -16.43 15.09
C HIS A 19 -10.94 -16.41 13.68
N CYS A 20 -10.57 -17.41 12.88
CA CYS A 20 -11.18 -17.66 11.59
C CYS A 20 -12.39 -18.57 11.80
N LEU A 21 -13.58 -18.04 11.56
CA LEU A 21 -14.80 -18.81 11.73
C LEU A 21 -14.94 -19.88 10.64
N ALA A 22 -15.69 -20.93 10.94
CA ALA A 22 -15.97 -21.98 9.96
C ALA A 22 -16.68 -21.38 8.73
N GLY A 23 -16.11 -21.63 7.55
CA GLY A 23 -16.61 -21.08 6.29
C GLY A 23 -16.01 -19.72 5.88
N GLU A 24 -15.27 -19.04 6.74
CA GLU A 24 -14.54 -17.85 6.37
C GLU A 24 -13.27 -18.17 5.53
N ARG A 25 -12.95 -17.27 4.62
CA ARG A 25 -11.71 -17.38 3.83
C ARG A 25 -10.55 -16.82 4.65
N PRO A 26 -9.49 -17.59 4.93
CA PRO A 26 -8.31 -17.11 5.67
C PRO A 26 -7.68 -15.87 5.05
N SER A 27 -7.74 -15.72 3.72
CA SER A 27 -7.23 -14.54 3.03
C SER A 27 -7.99 -13.25 3.38
N ARG A 28 -9.29 -13.33 3.72
CA ARG A 28 -10.07 -12.18 4.20
C ARG A 28 -9.59 -11.75 5.58
N LEU A 29 -9.44 -12.72 6.49
CA LEU A 29 -8.93 -12.47 7.82
C LEU A 29 -7.52 -11.87 7.78
N LEU A 30 -6.63 -12.41 6.94
CA LEU A 30 -5.28 -11.87 6.76
C LEU A 30 -5.27 -10.41 6.28
N ARG A 31 -6.16 -10.04 5.36
CA ARG A 31 -6.32 -8.65 4.92
C ARG A 31 -6.83 -7.75 6.04
N GLN A 32 -7.80 -8.21 6.82
CA GLN A 32 -8.30 -7.47 7.96
C GLN A 32 -7.18 -7.23 8.98
N ILE A 33 -6.44 -8.27 9.35
CA ILE A 33 -5.29 -8.15 10.25
C ILE A 33 -4.27 -7.15 9.69
N ALA A 34 -4.00 -7.18 8.38
CA ALA A 34 -3.06 -6.24 7.77
C ALA A 34 -3.51 -4.78 7.95
N VAL A 35 -4.78 -4.48 7.70
CA VAL A 35 -5.34 -3.14 7.90
C VAL A 35 -5.24 -2.72 9.37
N GLU A 36 -5.68 -3.57 10.29
CA GLU A 36 -5.67 -3.30 11.73
C GLU A 36 -4.25 -3.07 12.28
N LYS A 37 -3.26 -3.75 11.70
CA LYS A 37 -1.84 -3.60 12.09
C LYS A 37 -1.10 -2.52 11.28
N GLY A 38 -1.75 -1.86 10.33
CA GLY A 38 -1.11 -0.91 9.41
C GLY A 38 0.00 -1.57 8.60
N ALA A 39 -0.27 -2.75 8.08
CA ALA A 39 0.68 -3.59 7.37
C ALA A 39 0.29 -3.83 5.91
N LEU A 40 1.29 -4.17 5.11
CA LEU A 40 1.11 -4.75 3.79
C LEU A 40 1.40 -6.25 3.84
N VAL A 41 0.65 -6.99 3.02
CA VAL A 41 0.80 -8.42 2.80
C VAL A 41 1.02 -8.68 1.33
N TRP A 42 2.09 -9.36 1.02
CA TRP A 42 2.35 -9.80 -0.36
C TRP A 42 3.13 -11.10 -0.38
N ALA A 43 3.04 -11.82 -1.48
CA ALA A 43 3.86 -12.99 -1.74
C ALA A 43 4.92 -12.64 -2.79
N ASP A 44 6.16 -13.01 -2.54
CA ASP A 44 7.24 -12.99 -3.51
C ASP A 44 7.91 -14.36 -3.52
N ARG A 45 7.82 -15.06 -4.65
CA ARG A 45 8.34 -16.43 -4.84
C ARG A 45 7.80 -17.40 -3.75
N ASP A 46 8.68 -17.89 -2.88
CA ASP A 46 8.37 -18.83 -1.80
C ASP A 46 8.12 -18.17 -0.45
N THR A 47 8.06 -16.83 -0.40
CA THR A 47 7.97 -16.07 0.86
C THR A 47 6.70 -15.24 0.90
N LEU A 48 5.97 -15.34 1.99
CA LEU A 48 4.87 -14.46 2.35
C LEU A 48 5.40 -13.40 3.31
N HIS A 49 5.32 -12.15 2.86
CA HIS A 49 5.72 -11.00 3.64
C HIS A 49 4.51 -10.36 4.34
N PHE A 50 4.71 -9.99 5.60
CA PHE A 50 3.75 -9.25 6.40
C PHE A 50 4.52 -8.15 7.14
N GLN A 51 4.57 -6.96 6.58
CA GLN A 51 5.44 -5.88 7.05
C GLN A 51 4.65 -4.60 7.33
N ARG A 52 5.04 -3.86 8.36
CA ARG A 52 4.41 -2.57 8.68
C ARG A 52 4.69 -1.56 7.58
N PHE A 53 3.64 -0.88 7.13
CA PHE A 53 3.75 0.16 6.11
C PHE A 53 4.77 1.24 6.49
N GLN A 54 4.69 1.74 7.73
CA GLN A 54 5.58 2.78 8.23
C GLN A 54 7.06 2.39 8.21
N GLU A 55 7.39 1.12 8.43
CA GLU A 55 8.78 0.65 8.37
C GLU A 55 9.27 0.55 6.92
N LEU A 56 8.42 0.05 6.03
CA LEU A 56 8.71 0.03 4.60
C LEU A 56 8.89 1.43 4.03
N TRP A 57 8.03 2.37 4.46
CA TRP A 57 8.05 3.76 3.97
C TRP A 57 9.32 4.54 4.33
N LYS A 58 10.03 4.15 5.40
CA LYS A 58 11.30 4.76 5.80
C LYS A 58 12.49 4.34 4.96
N VAL A 59 12.35 3.24 4.22
CA VAL A 59 13.44 2.71 3.39
C VAL A 59 13.71 3.67 2.23
N GLU A 60 14.97 3.80 1.88
CA GLU A 60 15.37 4.58 0.70
C GLU A 60 14.80 3.97 -0.60
N PRO A 61 14.42 4.80 -1.56
CA PRO A 61 13.91 4.32 -2.83
C PRO A 61 14.88 3.38 -3.55
N ALA A 62 14.40 2.18 -3.88
CA ALA A 62 15.19 1.19 -4.61
C ALA A 62 15.47 1.61 -6.06
N PHE A 63 14.53 2.35 -6.66
CA PHE A 63 14.62 2.84 -8.04
C PHE A 63 14.04 4.23 -8.15
N THR A 64 14.51 4.98 -9.16
CA THR A 64 13.89 6.23 -9.60
C THR A 64 13.32 6.03 -11.00
N TYR A 65 12.02 6.25 -11.13
CA TYR A 65 11.29 6.15 -12.40
C TYR A 65 10.95 7.54 -12.94
N HIS A 66 11.09 7.71 -14.23
CA HIS A 66 10.86 8.97 -14.93
C HIS A 66 9.68 8.83 -15.91
N HIS A 67 8.77 9.77 -15.89
CA HIS A 67 7.72 9.92 -16.90
C HIS A 67 8.08 11.05 -17.84
N ASN A 68 7.81 10.91 -19.15
CA ASN A 68 8.15 11.87 -20.19
C ASN A 68 9.65 12.21 -20.30
N LYS A 69 10.51 11.24 -20.04
CA LYS A 69 11.95 11.37 -20.18
C LYS A 69 12.54 10.04 -20.64
N SER A 70 12.88 9.95 -21.92
CA SER A 70 13.26 8.70 -22.59
C SER A 70 14.75 8.34 -22.50
N ASP A 71 15.57 9.23 -22.02
CA ASP A 71 17.02 9.07 -21.85
C ASP A 71 17.41 8.46 -20.51
N GLU A 72 16.43 8.10 -19.69
CA GLU A 72 16.65 7.51 -18.38
C GLU A 72 16.47 5.99 -18.41
N GLN A 73 17.17 5.31 -17.50
CA GLN A 73 17.17 3.84 -17.42
C GLN A 73 15.80 3.26 -17.09
N TYR A 74 15.03 3.95 -16.23
CA TYR A 74 13.70 3.49 -15.81
C TYR A 74 12.65 4.51 -16.18
N THR A 75 11.80 4.14 -17.14
CA THR A 75 10.78 5.02 -17.69
C THR A 75 9.36 4.51 -17.44
N ILE A 76 8.46 5.43 -17.17
CA ILE A 76 7.02 5.17 -17.07
C ILE A 76 6.41 5.44 -18.44
N ALA A 77 5.88 4.40 -19.08
CA ALA A 77 5.28 4.50 -20.40
C ALA A 77 3.87 5.08 -20.37
N ALA A 78 3.08 4.64 -19.39
CA ALA A 78 1.71 5.10 -19.19
C ALA A 78 1.31 4.94 -17.72
N TYR A 79 0.42 5.80 -17.23
CA TYR A 79 -0.11 5.70 -15.88
C TYR A 79 -1.61 5.98 -15.84
N ARG A 80 -2.24 5.47 -14.81
CA ARG A 80 -3.63 5.73 -14.47
C ARG A 80 -3.72 6.06 -12.99
N GLN A 81 -4.40 7.14 -12.67
CA GLN A 81 -4.83 7.42 -11.31
C GLN A 81 -6.17 6.74 -11.07
N PRO A 82 -6.34 6.00 -9.96
CA PRO A 82 -7.65 5.54 -9.53
C PRO A 82 -8.58 6.72 -9.32
N SER A 83 -9.88 6.49 -9.46
CA SER A 83 -10.87 7.56 -9.24
C SER A 83 -10.85 7.97 -7.77
N ARG A 84 -10.37 9.16 -7.49
CA ARG A 84 -10.35 9.75 -6.14
C ARG A 84 -11.70 9.70 -5.43
N THR A 85 -12.79 9.75 -6.19
CA THR A 85 -14.14 9.77 -5.65
C THR A 85 -14.52 8.43 -5.00
N THR A 86 -14.15 7.31 -5.60
CA THR A 86 -14.46 5.99 -5.07
C THR A 86 -13.63 5.70 -3.81
N GLU A 87 -12.36 6.07 -3.82
CA GLU A 87 -11.46 5.84 -2.67
C GLU A 87 -11.79 6.73 -1.49
N LEU A 88 -12.16 8.00 -1.73
CA LEU A 88 -12.64 8.91 -0.70
C LEU A 88 -13.94 8.41 -0.05
N GLN A 89 -14.83 7.81 -0.83
CA GLN A 89 -16.08 7.26 -0.31
C GLN A 89 -15.89 5.98 0.48
N GLU A 90 -14.91 5.15 0.12
CA GLU A 90 -14.73 3.83 0.74
C GLU A 90 -13.77 3.82 1.94
N GLY A 91 -12.79 4.71 2.01
CA GLY A 91 -11.69 4.60 2.97
C GLY A 91 -11.42 5.81 3.85
N ILE A 92 -11.43 7.00 3.29
CA ILE A 92 -10.83 8.18 3.95
C ILE A 92 -11.77 8.84 4.97
N GLN A 93 -13.07 8.62 4.88
CA GLN A 93 -14.06 9.29 5.74
C GLN A 93 -14.52 8.46 6.94
N LYS A 94 -14.06 7.23 7.09
CA LYS A 94 -14.46 6.37 8.20
C LYS A 94 -13.52 6.57 9.38
N ASN A 95 -14.00 7.24 10.43
CA ASN A 95 -13.33 7.24 11.71
C ASN A 95 -13.81 6.07 12.55
N TYR A 96 -12.93 5.14 12.80
CA TYR A 96 -13.24 3.97 13.60
C TYR A 96 -13.28 4.33 15.07
N SER A 97 -14.35 3.93 15.73
CA SER A 97 -14.56 4.09 17.16
C SER A 97 -14.69 2.72 17.80
N GLY A 98 -14.10 2.58 18.96
CA GLY A 98 -14.24 1.42 19.84
C GLY A 98 -14.80 1.84 21.18
N PHE A 99 -15.06 0.87 22.03
CA PHE A 99 -15.52 1.08 23.40
C PHE A 99 -14.53 0.40 24.36
N ASN A 100 -14.09 1.17 25.35
CA ASN A 100 -13.28 0.66 26.44
C ASN A 100 -14.05 0.83 27.75
N PHE A 101 -14.13 -0.21 28.57
CA PHE A 101 -14.93 -0.21 29.80
C PHE A 101 -14.44 0.82 30.84
N GLU A 102 -13.17 1.19 30.82
CA GLU A 102 -12.61 2.17 31.74
C GLU A 102 -12.73 3.61 31.23
N LYS A 103 -12.60 3.80 29.89
CA LYS A 103 -12.50 5.12 29.25
C LYS A 103 -13.74 5.52 28.46
N GLY A 104 -14.72 4.60 28.31
CA GLY A 104 -15.86 4.81 27.45
C GLY A 104 -15.52 4.71 25.97
N SER A 105 -16.15 5.52 25.13
CA SER A 105 -15.87 5.55 23.70
C SER A 105 -14.48 6.12 23.44
N ILE A 106 -13.72 5.43 22.61
CA ILE A 106 -12.37 5.83 22.17
C ILE A 106 -12.34 5.95 20.65
N GLY A 107 -11.57 6.93 20.16
CA GLY A 107 -11.56 7.29 18.74
C GLY A 107 -12.78 8.13 18.37
N GLY A 108 -12.97 8.33 17.09
CA GLY A 108 -14.14 9.04 16.55
C GLY A 108 -13.82 10.43 16.01
N GLY A 109 -14.80 10.96 15.29
CA GLY A 109 -14.79 12.16 14.47
C GLY A 109 -15.21 11.80 13.04
N GLY A 110 -16.07 12.59 12.41
CA GLY A 110 -16.63 12.29 11.08
C GLY A 110 -17.69 11.19 11.09
N VAL A 111 -17.78 10.39 10.03
CA VAL A 111 -18.76 9.29 9.95
C VAL A 111 -18.26 8.11 10.79
N PRO A 112 -18.92 7.76 11.89
CA PRO A 112 -18.44 6.72 12.78
C PRO A 112 -18.57 5.33 12.15
N ALA A 113 -17.51 4.55 12.21
CA ALA A 113 -17.55 3.11 11.97
C ALA A 113 -17.11 2.41 13.25
N PHE A 114 -17.92 1.50 13.74
CA PHE A 114 -17.63 0.77 14.96
C PHE A 114 -16.81 -0.49 14.68
N THR A 115 -15.88 -0.78 15.55
CA THR A 115 -15.08 -2.00 15.55
C THR A 115 -15.04 -2.59 16.95
N ALA A 116 -14.84 -3.89 17.03
CA ALA A 116 -14.68 -4.59 18.30
C ALA A 116 -13.33 -4.27 18.98
N SER A 117 -12.39 -3.67 18.27
CA SER A 117 -11.08 -3.33 18.84
C SER A 117 -11.19 -2.22 19.86
N GLN A 118 -10.55 -2.44 21.01
CA GLN A 118 -10.37 -1.43 22.07
C GLN A 118 -9.01 -0.73 21.99
N ASN A 119 -8.21 -1.08 20.98
CA ASN A 119 -6.84 -0.61 20.85
C ASN A 119 -6.79 0.69 20.02
N PRO A 120 -6.31 1.81 20.59
CA PRO A 120 -6.22 3.08 19.88
C PRO A 120 -5.34 3.03 18.61
N ILE A 121 -4.30 2.18 18.60
CA ILE A 121 -3.43 2.00 17.42
C ILE A 121 -4.20 1.31 16.29
N THR A 122 -4.95 0.27 16.61
CA THR A 122 -5.80 -0.43 15.64
C THR A 122 -6.88 0.50 15.07
N LEU A 123 -7.52 1.31 15.94
CA LEU A 123 -8.50 2.30 15.51
C LEU A 123 -7.88 3.35 14.57
N LYS A 124 -6.69 3.83 14.91
CA LYS A 124 -5.93 4.74 14.06
C LYS A 124 -5.59 4.09 12.71
N ASN A 125 -5.06 2.87 12.70
CA ASN A 125 -4.70 2.16 11.48
C ASN A 125 -5.91 1.92 10.57
N ASN A 126 -7.07 1.57 11.16
CA ASN A 126 -8.32 1.41 10.41
C ASN A 126 -8.83 2.73 9.80
N SER A 127 -8.55 3.86 10.46
CA SER A 127 -8.95 5.20 9.99
C SER A 127 -7.98 5.75 8.93
N VAL A 128 -6.71 5.36 9.00
CA VAL A 128 -5.65 5.77 8.06
C VAL A 128 -5.40 4.60 7.12
N SER A 129 -6.23 4.48 6.08
CA SER A 129 -5.98 3.47 5.06
C SER A 129 -4.86 3.93 4.10
N THR A 130 -4.01 2.99 3.70
CA THR A 130 -3.17 3.17 2.52
C THR A 130 -4.06 3.26 1.29
N VAL A 131 -3.83 4.25 0.45
CA VAL A 131 -4.62 4.47 -0.76
C VAL A 131 -3.81 4.10 -1.98
N ASP A 132 -4.42 3.30 -2.85
CA ASP A 132 -3.90 3.08 -4.19
C ASP A 132 -3.94 4.41 -4.96
N VAL A 133 -2.76 5.00 -5.21
CA VAL A 133 -2.70 6.32 -5.84
C VAL A 133 -2.33 6.27 -7.30
N ILE A 134 -1.69 5.20 -7.73
CA ILE A 134 -1.21 5.09 -9.09
C ILE A 134 -1.08 3.65 -9.55
N ASP A 135 -1.46 3.42 -10.78
CA ASP A 135 -1.26 2.19 -11.54
C ASP A 135 -0.52 2.58 -12.81
N TYR A 136 0.69 2.10 -13.02
CA TYR A 136 1.48 2.48 -14.17
C TYR A 136 2.16 1.30 -14.85
N TYR A 137 2.50 1.50 -16.12
CA TYR A 137 3.26 0.58 -16.94
C TYR A 137 4.66 1.15 -17.16
N CYS A 138 5.65 0.30 -17.02
CA CYS A 138 7.04 0.63 -17.29
C CYS A 138 7.74 -0.49 -18.04
N GLU A 139 8.93 -0.21 -18.55
CA GLU A 139 9.80 -1.24 -19.08
C GLU A 139 10.13 -2.30 -18.03
N GLY A 140 10.40 -3.51 -18.48
CA GLY A 140 10.61 -4.64 -17.61
C GLY A 140 11.83 -4.49 -16.72
N ASN A 141 11.58 -4.50 -15.42
CA ASN A 141 12.60 -4.51 -14.39
C ASN A 141 12.41 -5.76 -13.51
N GLY A 142 13.21 -6.79 -13.76
CA GLY A 142 13.14 -8.06 -13.03
C GLY A 142 13.51 -7.96 -11.54
N ALA A 143 14.09 -6.85 -11.08
CA ALA A 143 14.42 -6.60 -9.68
C ALA A 143 13.30 -5.87 -8.91
N LEU A 144 12.28 -5.35 -9.62
CA LEU A 144 11.18 -4.67 -8.98
C LEU A 144 10.27 -5.65 -8.24
N ARG A 145 9.97 -5.36 -6.97
CA ARG A 145 9.18 -6.23 -6.08
C ARG A 145 8.15 -5.41 -5.27
N PRO A 146 7.04 -6.04 -4.87
CA PRO A 146 6.17 -5.46 -3.85
C PRO A 146 6.96 -5.23 -2.54
N GLY A 147 6.55 -4.24 -1.77
CA GLY A 147 7.24 -3.82 -0.54
C GLY A 147 8.41 -2.88 -0.75
N GLN A 148 8.87 -2.65 -1.98
CA GLN A 148 9.90 -1.65 -2.26
C GLN A 148 9.31 -0.26 -2.35
N VAL A 149 10.07 0.72 -1.89
CA VAL A 149 9.80 2.14 -2.13
C VAL A 149 10.47 2.55 -3.43
N ILE A 150 9.77 3.33 -4.22
CA ILE A 150 10.30 3.92 -5.46
C ILE A 150 10.06 5.42 -5.48
N LYS A 151 10.95 6.14 -6.14
CA LYS A 151 10.81 7.56 -6.46
C LYS A 151 10.26 7.71 -7.87
N CYS A 152 9.24 8.55 -8.04
CA CYS A 152 8.66 8.86 -9.35
C CYS A 152 8.85 10.33 -9.66
N LEU A 153 9.41 10.62 -10.83
CA LEU A 153 9.63 11.97 -11.35
C LEU A 153 8.73 12.17 -12.57
N TRP A 154 7.73 13.00 -12.40
CA TRP A 154 6.69 13.30 -13.40
C TRP A 154 7.05 14.53 -14.17
N HIS A 155 7.89 14.39 -15.22
CA HIS A 155 8.34 15.52 -16.02
C HIS A 155 7.20 16.11 -16.84
N THR A 156 7.13 17.43 -16.87
CA THR A 156 6.19 18.21 -17.68
C THR A 156 6.94 18.85 -18.85
N ALA A 157 6.21 19.31 -19.85
CA ALA A 157 6.76 20.10 -20.94
C ALA A 157 6.98 21.57 -20.56
N ASN A 158 6.58 22.01 -19.36
CA ASN A 158 6.71 23.38 -18.92
C ASN A 158 8.08 23.61 -18.25
N PRO A 159 8.97 24.46 -18.79
CA PRO A 159 10.28 24.74 -18.20
C PRO A 159 10.23 25.39 -16.81
N GLU A 160 9.19 26.18 -16.54
CA GLU A 160 9.01 26.85 -15.24
C GLU A 160 8.54 25.88 -14.13
N ARG A 161 7.91 24.77 -14.53
CA ARG A 161 7.43 23.72 -13.64
C ARG A 161 7.83 22.36 -14.19
N PRO A 162 9.10 21.99 -14.06
CA PRO A 162 9.63 20.80 -14.73
C PRO A 162 9.05 19.49 -14.18
N LEU A 163 8.47 19.51 -12.98
CA LEU A 163 7.83 18.34 -12.35
C LEU A 163 6.36 18.63 -12.01
N ASP A 164 5.50 17.64 -12.19
CA ASP A 164 4.10 17.68 -11.76
C ASP A 164 4.00 17.22 -10.30
N GLU A 165 3.96 18.17 -9.38
CA GLU A 165 3.87 17.93 -7.93
C GLU A 165 2.49 17.42 -7.48
N ARG A 166 1.49 17.40 -8.36
CA ARG A 166 0.17 16.83 -8.06
C ARG A 166 0.17 15.31 -8.06
N LEU A 167 1.20 14.72 -8.66
CA LEU A 167 1.42 13.28 -8.67
C LEU A 167 2.39 12.87 -7.57
N PRO A 168 2.24 11.68 -6.98
CA PRO A 168 3.07 11.25 -5.89
C PRO A 168 4.53 11.07 -6.33
N GLY A 169 5.44 11.80 -5.68
CA GLY A 169 6.88 11.68 -5.93
C GLY A 169 7.54 10.47 -5.28
N LYS A 170 6.86 9.86 -4.30
CA LYS A 170 7.31 8.65 -3.60
C LYS A 170 6.12 7.72 -3.45
N ILE A 171 6.30 6.45 -3.78
CA ILE A 171 5.26 5.43 -3.65
C ILE A 171 5.86 4.14 -3.08
N LEU A 172 5.05 3.39 -2.37
CA LEU A 172 5.35 2.03 -1.96
C LEU A 172 4.66 1.08 -2.94
N VAL A 173 5.41 0.15 -3.49
CA VAL A 173 4.91 -0.84 -4.44
C VAL A 173 4.06 -1.86 -3.70
N SER A 174 2.76 -1.88 -3.95
CA SER A 174 1.83 -2.84 -3.36
C SER A 174 1.70 -4.12 -4.20
N ALA A 175 1.82 -3.99 -5.52
CA ALA A 175 1.79 -5.13 -6.42
C ALA A 175 2.60 -4.86 -7.69
N VAL A 176 3.22 -5.90 -8.21
CA VAL A 176 3.90 -5.89 -9.51
C VAL A 176 3.44 -7.08 -10.33
N ALA A 177 3.08 -6.84 -11.58
CA ALA A 177 2.88 -7.87 -12.57
C ALA A 177 3.97 -7.76 -13.64
N HIS A 178 4.76 -8.81 -13.77
CA HIS A 178 5.76 -8.94 -14.82
C HIS A 178 5.14 -9.66 -16.01
N SER A 179 5.27 -9.11 -17.19
CA SER A 179 4.76 -9.72 -18.43
C SER A 179 5.78 -9.67 -19.55
N TYR A 180 5.83 -10.74 -20.33
CA TYR A 180 6.62 -10.78 -21.55
C TYR A 180 5.66 -11.05 -22.71
N TYR A 181 5.48 -10.05 -23.54
CA TYR A 181 4.56 -10.12 -24.69
C TYR A 181 5.20 -9.46 -25.91
N SER A 182 5.08 -10.12 -27.08
CA SER A 182 5.61 -9.60 -28.34
C SER A 182 7.06 -9.12 -28.26
N GLN A 183 7.93 -9.94 -27.65
CA GLN A 183 9.37 -9.66 -27.44
C GLN A 183 9.68 -8.45 -26.54
N LYS A 184 8.68 -7.93 -25.83
CA LYS A 184 8.85 -6.85 -24.86
C LYS A 184 8.60 -7.36 -23.45
N PHE A 185 9.56 -7.11 -22.57
CA PHE A 185 9.39 -7.32 -21.15
C PHE A 185 8.84 -6.02 -20.52
N GLN A 186 7.72 -6.12 -19.82
CA GLN A 186 7.03 -4.99 -19.23
C GLN A 186 6.62 -5.29 -17.79
N CYS A 187 6.53 -4.27 -16.98
CA CYS A 187 5.97 -4.34 -15.64
C CYS A 187 4.74 -3.43 -15.54
N ARG A 188 3.71 -3.96 -14.88
CA ARG A 188 2.60 -3.16 -14.36
C ARG A 188 2.73 -3.06 -12.86
N VAL A 189 2.70 -1.86 -12.34
CA VAL A 189 2.99 -1.55 -10.93
C VAL A 189 1.80 -0.84 -10.33
N LYS A 190 1.37 -1.31 -9.16
CA LYS A 190 0.44 -0.59 -8.30
C LYS A 190 1.21 0.05 -7.16
N GLY A 191 1.00 1.33 -6.96
CA GLY A 191 1.64 2.13 -5.92
C GLY A 191 0.65 2.67 -4.91
N VAL A 192 1.02 2.62 -3.63
CA VAL A 192 0.26 3.18 -2.51
C VAL A 192 1.06 4.28 -1.83
N ILE A 193 0.37 5.24 -1.24
CA ILE A 193 0.96 6.25 -0.35
C ILE A 193 0.38 6.12 1.05
N ASP A 194 1.12 6.66 2.02
CA ASP A 194 0.63 6.88 3.37
C ASP A 194 -0.06 8.25 3.44
N LEU A 195 -1.36 8.25 3.70
CA LEU A 195 -2.11 9.49 3.86
C LEU A 195 -1.71 10.30 5.09
N ALA A 196 -1.08 9.67 6.07
CA ALA A 196 -0.52 10.39 7.24
C ALA A 196 0.76 11.15 6.90
N SER A 197 1.36 10.89 5.73
CA SER A 197 2.61 11.52 5.25
C SER A 197 2.38 12.45 4.06
N ALA A 198 1.13 12.59 3.59
CA ALA A 198 0.76 13.40 2.43
C ALA A 198 0.39 14.83 2.78
#